data_1a1f14a6dee97bf533d247827fef8bc1
#
_entry.id   1a1f14a6dee97bf533d247827fef8bc1
#
_cell.length_a   1.000
_cell.length_b   1.000
_cell.length_c   1.000
_cell.angle_alpha   90.00
_cell.angle_beta   90.00
_cell.angle_gamma   90.00
#
_symmetry.space_group_name_H-M   'P 1'
#
loop_
_entity.id
_entity.type
_entity.pdbx_description
1 polymer ?
#
loop_
_entity_poly.entity_id
_entity_poly.type
_entity_poly.pdbx_seq_one_letter_code
_entity_poly.pdbx_strand_id
1 'polypeptide(L)'
;DVYEKLVKGYTEKQWGRDCRELPAFIIKRLPVRFTYDNNYFTDRYQGIPIGGYTGIVEKLLEGTPVELGIDYRSFMERNESKSQPDVFEKVLYTGMIDEYFDYRLGELQYRSLRFEEEYMPDCGNYQGNAVVNYTERQVPYTRIIEHKHFEYGTGEGTVITREYPADWKRGDEPYYPINDERNNRLFEAYRELAQKEEKVLFGGRLGQYKYYDMDK
;
A
#
# COMPACT_ATOMS: atom_id res chain seq x y z
N ASP A 1 7.47 -4.67 28.89
CA ASP A 1 7.62 -5.75 27.90
C ASP A 1 7.54 -5.15 26.49
N VAL A 2 8.53 -5.52 25.64
CA VAL A 2 8.70 -5.00 24.26
C VAL A 2 7.47 -5.33 23.41
N TYR A 3 6.95 -6.55 23.50
CA TYR A 3 5.79 -6.96 22.75
C TYR A 3 4.56 -6.09 23.04
N GLU A 4 4.22 -5.88 24.31
CA GLU A 4 3.08 -5.08 24.72
C GLU A 4 3.20 -3.60 24.31
N LYS A 5 4.41 -3.04 24.44
CA LYS A 5 4.65 -1.60 24.22
C LYS A 5 4.87 -1.23 22.75
N LEU A 6 5.56 -2.07 21.97
CA LEU A 6 6.01 -1.69 20.64
C LEU A 6 5.33 -2.46 19.52
N VAL A 7 4.75 -3.64 19.79
CA VAL A 7 4.23 -4.52 18.75
C VAL A 7 2.71 -4.61 18.80
N LYS A 8 2.15 -5.02 19.93
CA LYS A 8 0.74 -5.39 20.04
C LYS A 8 -0.20 -4.26 19.68
N GLY A 9 -0.08 -3.11 20.35
CA GLY A 9 -1.00 -1.99 20.17
C GLY A 9 -0.98 -1.44 18.74
N TYR A 10 0.19 -1.31 18.15
CA TYR A 10 0.34 -0.88 16.76
C TYR A 10 -0.28 -1.89 15.79
N THR A 11 0.04 -3.17 15.94
CA THR A 11 -0.42 -4.23 15.04
C THR A 11 -1.94 -4.40 15.11
N GLU A 12 -2.52 -4.40 16.31
CA GLU A 12 -3.97 -4.50 16.47
C GLU A 12 -4.72 -3.30 15.89
N LYS A 13 -4.17 -2.07 15.99
CA LYS A 13 -4.73 -0.89 15.32
C LYS A 13 -4.68 -1.04 13.81
N GLN A 14 -3.49 -1.33 13.26
CA GLN A 14 -3.27 -1.42 11.82
C GLN A 14 -4.18 -2.45 11.15
N TRP A 15 -4.35 -3.61 11.78
CA TRP A 15 -5.09 -4.73 11.22
C TRP A 15 -6.54 -4.83 11.69
N GLY A 16 -6.93 -4.08 12.72
CA GLY A 16 -8.28 -4.12 13.29
C GLY A 16 -8.64 -5.45 13.96
N ARG A 17 -7.63 -6.28 14.30
CA ARG A 17 -7.79 -7.65 14.84
C ARG A 17 -6.80 -7.92 15.97
N ASP A 18 -7.11 -8.89 16.84
CA ASP A 18 -6.17 -9.39 17.85
C ASP A 18 -4.92 -9.97 17.17
N CYS A 19 -3.74 -9.69 17.72
CA CYS A 19 -2.47 -10.17 17.20
C CYS A 19 -2.40 -11.69 17.05
N ARG A 20 -3.12 -12.45 17.87
CA ARG A 20 -3.17 -13.93 17.83
C ARG A 20 -3.95 -14.47 16.64
N GLU A 21 -4.80 -13.66 16.02
CA GLU A 21 -5.59 -14.01 14.83
C GLU A 21 -4.84 -13.67 13.53
N LEU A 22 -3.72 -12.98 13.64
CA LEU A 22 -2.94 -12.53 12.50
C LEU A 22 -1.88 -13.55 12.09
N PRO A 23 -1.60 -13.71 10.79
CA PRO A 23 -0.51 -14.54 10.32
C PRO A 23 0.84 -14.11 10.88
N ALA A 24 1.66 -15.06 11.33
CA ALA A 24 2.93 -14.79 11.99
C ALA A 24 3.92 -13.97 11.15
N PHE A 25 3.82 -13.99 9.83
CA PHE A 25 4.71 -13.23 8.94
C PHE A 25 4.59 -11.71 9.15
N ILE A 26 3.43 -11.21 9.59
CA ILE A 26 3.19 -9.78 9.87
C ILE A 26 4.15 -9.29 10.96
N ILE A 27 4.36 -10.10 12.00
CA ILE A 27 5.23 -9.75 13.13
C ILE A 27 6.70 -10.08 12.81
N LYS A 28 6.95 -11.15 12.07
CA LYS A 28 8.33 -11.59 11.73
C LYS A 28 9.14 -10.57 10.92
N ARG A 29 8.48 -9.66 10.22
CA ARG A 29 9.15 -8.59 9.46
C ARG A 29 9.72 -7.46 10.33
N LEU A 30 9.35 -7.39 11.62
CA LEU A 30 9.89 -6.37 12.51
C LEU A 30 11.36 -6.67 12.80
N PRO A 31 12.28 -5.71 12.59
CA PRO A 31 13.72 -5.94 12.75
C PRO A 31 14.11 -5.93 14.24
N VAL A 32 13.87 -7.04 14.94
CA VAL A 32 14.38 -7.21 16.31
C VAL A 32 15.80 -7.69 16.23
N ARG A 33 16.75 -6.84 16.63
CA ARG A 33 18.20 -7.11 16.62
C ARG A 33 18.81 -6.82 17.98
N PHE A 34 19.83 -7.60 18.35
CA PHE A 34 20.62 -7.40 19.57
C PHE A 34 21.93 -6.63 19.26
N THR A 35 21.81 -5.56 18.48
CA THR A 35 22.91 -4.69 18.07
C THR A 35 22.52 -3.23 18.29
N TYR A 36 23.52 -2.34 18.35
CA TYR A 36 23.30 -0.88 18.43
C TYR A 36 23.10 -0.23 17.04
N ASP A 37 22.59 -0.99 16.06
CA ASP A 37 22.26 -0.48 14.74
C ASP A 37 20.84 0.07 14.75
N ASN A 38 20.68 1.37 14.50
CA ASN A 38 19.40 2.07 14.47
C ASN A 38 18.72 2.04 13.10
N ASN A 39 19.35 1.47 12.08
CA ASN A 39 18.72 1.34 10.77
C ASN A 39 17.55 0.37 10.84
N TYR A 40 16.41 0.75 10.25
CA TYR A 40 15.27 -0.16 10.16
C TYR A 40 15.54 -1.31 9.17
N PHE A 41 16.09 -0.98 8.00
CA PHE A 41 16.47 -1.94 6.97
C PHE A 41 17.95 -2.31 7.05
N THR A 42 18.31 -3.45 6.46
CA THR A 42 19.69 -3.94 6.34
C THR A 42 20.29 -3.74 4.95
N ASP A 43 19.55 -3.07 4.06
CA ASP A 43 19.96 -2.84 2.68
C ASP A 43 21.20 -1.93 2.63
N ARG A 44 22.09 -2.25 1.70
CA ARG A 44 23.35 -1.51 1.50
C ARG A 44 23.12 -0.05 1.08
N TYR A 45 22.09 0.18 0.29
CA TYR A 45 21.71 1.50 -0.19
C TYR A 45 20.30 1.82 0.28
N GLN A 46 20.14 2.92 0.95
CA GLN A 46 18.87 3.40 1.48
C GLN A 46 18.79 4.90 1.26
N GLY A 47 17.65 5.40 0.80
CA GLY A 47 17.46 6.82 0.56
C GLY A 47 16.09 7.13 0.01
N ILE A 48 15.81 8.41 -0.06
CA ILE A 48 14.64 8.96 -0.72
C ILE A 48 15.16 9.80 -1.90
N PRO A 49 14.57 9.66 -3.10
CA PRO A 49 14.99 10.45 -4.24
C PRO A 49 14.81 11.95 -3.99
N ILE A 50 15.82 12.74 -4.32
CA ILE A 50 15.70 14.21 -4.29
C ILE A 50 14.64 14.63 -5.32
N GLY A 51 13.66 15.43 -4.91
CA GLY A 51 12.52 15.83 -5.73
C GLY A 51 11.39 14.77 -5.81
N GLY A 52 11.45 13.72 -4.97
CA GLY A 52 10.39 12.71 -4.85
C GLY A 52 10.48 11.57 -5.86
N TYR A 53 9.49 10.68 -5.83
CA TYR A 53 9.50 9.43 -6.59
C TYR A 53 9.08 9.58 -8.06
N THR A 54 8.38 10.65 -8.42
CA THR A 54 7.83 10.85 -9.78
C THR A 54 8.94 10.77 -10.84
N GLY A 55 10.10 11.41 -10.60
CA GLY A 55 11.21 11.38 -11.54
C GLY A 55 11.80 9.99 -11.81
N ILE A 56 11.71 9.06 -10.85
CA ILE A 56 12.10 7.66 -11.05
C ILE A 56 11.10 6.98 -11.97
N VAL A 57 9.80 7.17 -11.71
CA VAL A 57 8.73 6.58 -12.51
C VAL A 57 8.78 7.10 -13.95
N GLU A 58 8.99 8.39 -14.15
CA GLU A 58 9.17 9.00 -15.47
C GLU A 58 10.33 8.36 -16.24
N LYS A 59 11.48 8.15 -15.59
CA LYS A 59 12.63 7.48 -16.20
C LYS A 59 12.36 6.01 -16.53
N LEU A 60 11.66 5.29 -15.68
CA LEU A 60 11.31 3.89 -15.93
C LEU A 60 10.32 3.74 -17.10
N LEU A 61 9.49 4.75 -17.33
CA LEU A 61 8.50 4.79 -18.41
C LEU A 61 9.01 5.51 -19.65
N GLU A 62 10.27 5.95 -19.69
CA GLU A 62 10.84 6.66 -20.82
C GLU A 62 10.67 5.86 -22.13
N GLY A 63 10.09 6.48 -23.14
CA GLY A 63 9.77 5.84 -24.41
C GLY A 63 8.49 4.98 -24.42
N THR A 64 7.80 4.85 -23.28
CA THR A 64 6.52 4.14 -23.18
C THR A 64 5.37 5.16 -23.17
N PRO A 65 4.36 5.05 -24.03
CA PRO A 65 3.18 5.91 -23.96
C PRO A 65 2.45 5.74 -22.65
N VAL A 66 2.12 6.85 -21.97
CA VAL A 66 1.41 6.86 -20.69
C VAL A 66 0.14 7.70 -20.83
N GLU A 67 -0.99 7.12 -20.47
CA GLU A 67 -2.28 7.82 -20.36
C GLU A 67 -2.75 7.79 -18.91
N LEU A 68 -3.02 8.96 -18.32
CA LEU A 68 -3.48 9.11 -16.95
C LEU A 68 -5.00 9.23 -16.88
N GLY A 69 -5.59 8.83 -15.75
CA GLY A 69 -7.02 8.94 -15.52
C GLY A 69 -7.85 7.96 -16.36
N ILE A 70 -7.24 6.87 -16.83
CA ILE A 70 -7.89 5.83 -17.64
C ILE A 70 -8.13 4.61 -16.76
N ASP A 71 -9.39 4.30 -16.52
CA ASP A 71 -9.80 3.05 -15.91
C ASP A 71 -9.82 1.91 -16.94
N TYR A 72 -9.33 0.74 -16.56
CA TYR A 72 -9.18 -0.42 -17.45
C TYR A 72 -10.53 -0.87 -18.03
N ARG A 73 -11.57 -1.01 -17.21
CA ARG A 73 -12.90 -1.44 -17.67
C ARG A 73 -13.50 -0.45 -18.65
N SER A 74 -13.49 0.82 -18.30
CA SER A 74 -13.96 1.90 -19.16
C SER A 74 -13.18 1.99 -20.48
N PHE A 75 -11.88 1.66 -20.45
CA PHE A 75 -11.07 1.58 -21.67
C PHE A 75 -11.50 0.42 -22.55
N MET A 76 -11.68 -0.77 -21.98
CA MET A 76 -12.07 -1.97 -22.73
C MET A 76 -13.47 -1.80 -23.35
N GLU A 77 -14.47 -1.34 -22.61
CA GLU A 77 -15.81 -1.09 -23.10
C GLU A 77 -15.84 -0.11 -24.29
N ARG A 78 -15.04 0.96 -24.23
CA ARG A 78 -14.91 1.92 -25.35
C ARG A 78 -14.28 1.31 -26.59
N ASN A 79 -13.36 0.37 -26.45
CA ASN A 79 -12.69 -0.27 -27.58
C ASN A 79 -13.52 -1.40 -28.17
N GLU A 80 -14.23 -2.17 -27.37
CA GLU A 80 -15.22 -3.16 -27.84
C GLU A 80 -16.32 -2.50 -28.66
N SER A 81 -16.85 -1.36 -28.21
CA SER A 81 -17.86 -0.60 -28.97
C SER A 81 -17.37 -0.05 -30.31
N LYS A 82 -16.03 0.10 -30.48
CA LYS A 82 -15.40 0.52 -31.73
C LYS A 82 -15.01 -0.65 -32.64
N SER A 83 -15.44 -1.87 -32.33
CA SER A 83 -15.05 -3.11 -33.05
C SER A 83 -13.52 -3.32 -33.14
N GLN A 84 -12.80 -2.91 -32.10
CA GLN A 84 -11.35 -3.13 -31.95
C GLN A 84 -11.08 -4.01 -30.71
N PRO A 85 -11.48 -5.30 -30.73
CA PRO A 85 -11.37 -6.16 -29.54
C PRO A 85 -9.92 -6.53 -29.18
N ASP A 86 -8.98 -6.36 -30.11
CA ASP A 86 -7.58 -6.79 -29.98
C ASP A 86 -6.60 -5.62 -30.02
N VAL A 87 -6.80 -4.64 -29.12
CA VAL A 87 -5.90 -3.46 -29.06
C VAL A 87 -4.49 -3.85 -28.59
N PHE A 88 -4.39 -4.88 -27.71
CA PHE A 88 -3.13 -5.34 -27.15
C PHE A 88 -2.92 -6.84 -27.34
N GLU A 89 -1.69 -7.24 -27.58
CA GLU A 89 -1.28 -8.64 -27.59
C GLU A 89 -1.40 -9.26 -26.19
N LYS A 90 -0.96 -8.54 -25.16
CA LYS A 90 -1.04 -8.90 -23.75
C LYS A 90 -1.37 -7.69 -22.90
N VAL A 91 -2.06 -7.91 -21.81
CA VAL A 91 -2.36 -6.91 -20.78
C VAL A 91 -1.77 -7.38 -19.45
N LEU A 92 -1.01 -6.53 -18.77
CA LEU A 92 -0.64 -6.71 -17.38
C LEU A 92 -1.62 -5.93 -16.50
N TYR A 93 -2.56 -6.62 -15.88
CA TYR A 93 -3.53 -6.04 -14.97
C TYR A 93 -3.00 -6.03 -13.53
N THR A 94 -2.91 -4.83 -12.94
CA THR A 94 -2.39 -4.64 -11.58
C THR A 94 -3.45 -4.19 -10.57
N GLY A 95 -4.71 -4.08 -10.99
CA GLY A 95 -5.86 -3.79 -10.14
C GLY A 95 -6.30 -5.01 -9.31
N MET A 96 -7.40 -4.85 -8.57
CA MET A 96 -7.96 -5.91 -7.74
C MET A 96 -8.46 -7.07 -8.60
N ILE A 97 -7.96 -8.29 -8.32
CA ILE A 97 -8.31 -9.48 -9.10
C ILE A 97 -9.81 -9.83 -9.01
N ASP A 98 -10.43 -9.66 -7.85
CA ASP A 98 -11.85 -9.89 -7.66
C ASP A 98 -12.73 -8.87 -8.39
N GLU A 99 -12.29 -7.61 -8.48
CA GLU A 99 -12.94 -6.57 -9.28
C GLU A 99 -12.89 -6.89 -10.78
N TYR A 100 -11.74 -7.37 -11.28
CA TYR A 100 -11.61 -7.81 -12.65
C TYR A 100 -12.68 -8.83 -13.03
N PHE A 101 -12.98 -9.76 -12.14
CA PHE A 101 -14.00 -10.80 -12.30
C PHE A 101 -15.40 -10.42 -11.77
N ASP A 102 -15.71 -9.14 -11.61
CA ASP A 102 -17.01 -8.62 -11.14
C ASP A 102 -17.43 -9.21 -9.78
N TYR A 103 -16.47 -9.53 -8.92
CA TYR A 103 -16.69 -10.10 -7.59
C TYR A 103 -17.54 -11.39 -7.59
N ARG A 104 -17.59 -12.12 -8.72
CA ARG A 104 -18.48 -13.28 -8.92
C ARG A 104 -18.27 -14.45 -7.96
N LEU A 105 -17.12 -14.55 -7.30
CA LEU A 105 -16.85 -15.54 -6.26
C LEU A 105 -16.95 -14.94 -4.84
N GLY A 106 -17.19 -13.63 -4.74
CA GLY A 106 -17.23 -12.86 -3.50
C GLY A 106 -16.09 -11.85 -3.39
N GLU A 107 -16.17 -10.97 -2.40
CA GLU A 107 -15.19 -9.90 -2.19
C GLU A 107 -14.00 -10.39 -1.37
N LEU A 108 -12.79 -10.09 -1.84
CA LEU A 108 -11.57 -10.12 -1.07
C LEU A 108 -11.55 -8.94 -0.09
N GLN A 109 -10.96 -9.13 1.06
CA GLN A 109 -10.89 -8.10 2.08
C GLN A 109 -9.53 -7.39 2.06
N TYR A 110 -9.58 -6.08 2.25
CA TYR A 110 -8.40 -5.22 2.33
C TYR A 110 -8.46 -4.37 3.59
N ARG A 111 -7.35 -3.80 3.97
CA ARG A 111 -7.28 -2.65 4.87
C ARG A 111 -7.10 -1.39 4.06
N SER A 112 -7.72 -0.32 4.50
CA SER A 112 -7.56 1.01 3.95
C SER A 112 -6.90 1.95 4.95
N LEU A 113 -6.62 3.16 4.51
CA LEU A 113 -6.06 4.23 5.33
C LEU A 113 -6.86 5.51 5.11
N ARG A 114 -6.99 6.29 6.16
CA ARG A 114 -7.54 7.65 6.13
C ARG A 114 -6.47 8.62 6.60
N PHE A 115 -6.30 9.70 5.89
CA PHE A 115 -5.31 10.72 6.17
C PHE A 115 -5.98 12.02 6.61
N GLU A 116 -5.39 12.66 7.61
CA GLU A 116 -5.75 14.01 8.05
C GLU A 116 -4.53 14.89 7.97
N GLU A 117 -4.56 15.88 7.08
CA GLU A 117 -3.49 16.84 6.91
C GLU A 117 -3.77 18.10 7.72
N GLU A 118 -2.72 18.64 8.34
CA GLU A 118 -2.77 19.88 9.11
C GLU A 118 -1.55 20.74 8.77
N TYR A 119 -1.82 21.98 8.35
CA TYR A 119 -0.77 22.99 8.19
C TYR A 119 -0.63 23.83 9.44
N MET A 120 0.57 23.94 9.96
CA MET A 120 0.93 24.65 11.19
C MET A 120 1.92 25.79 10.84
N PRO A 121 1.43 27.01 10.60
CA PRO A 121 2.27 28.12 10.08
C PRO A 121 3.38 28.55 11.04
N ASP A 122 3.13 28.47 12.35
CA ASP A 122 4.04 28.95 13.40
C ASP A 122 4.83 27.80 14.07
N CYS A 123 4.79 26.60 13.50
CA CYS A 123 5.49 25.43 14.03
C CYS A 123 6.64 25.03 13.11
N GLY A 124 7.83 25.47 13.40
CA GLY A 124 9.01 25.17 12.59
C GLY A 124 9.44 23.72 12.60
N ASN A 125 9.10 22.96 13.66
CA ASN A 125 9.45 21.57 13.84
C ASN A 125 8.47 20.93 14.82
N TYR A 126 7.60 20.03 14.34
CA TYR A 126 6.59 19.39 15.15
C TYR A 126 7.12 18.19 15.94
N GLN A 127 7.83 17.29 15.27
CA GLN A 127 8.28 16.04 15.87
C GLN A 127 9.78 15.72 15.66
N GLY A 128 10.50 16.52 14.89
CA GLY A 128 11.94 16.36 14.68
C GLY A 128 12.35 15.22 13.79
N ASN A 129 11.39 14.51 13.18
CA ASN A 129 11.64 13.38 12.30
C ASN A 129 10.52 13.27 11.25
N ALA A 130 10.84 12.70 10.09
CA ALA A 130 9.88 12.55 9.00
C ALA A 130 8.68 11.68 9.40
N VAL A 131 8.90 10.58 10.13
CA VAL A 131 7.83 9.64 10.52
C VAL A 131 8.01 9.21 11.97
N VAL A 132 6.94 9.34 12.77
CA VAL A 132 6.85 8.80 14.12
C VAL A 132 5.66 7.85 14.20
N ASN A 133 5.91 6.60 14.59
CA ASN A 133 4.87 5.60 14.83
C ASN A 133 4.37 5.67 16.28
N TYR A 134 3.05 5.63 16.43
CA TYR A 134 2.36 5.62 17.72
C TYR A 134 1.91 4.21 18.03
N THR A 135 2.55 3.58 18.99
CA THR A 135 2.33 2.17 19.33
C THR A 135 1.21 1.96 20.34
N GLU A 136 0.85 2.99 21.08
CA GLU A 136 -0.20 2.94 22.10
C GLU A 136 -1.58 2.74 21.45
N ARG A 137 -2.36 1.80 22.01
CA ARG A 137 -3.71 1.49 21.52
C ARG A 137 -4.70 2.66 21.67
N GLN A 138 -4.49 3.52 22.67
CA GLN A 138 -5.36 4.68 22.95
C GLN A 138 -5.22 5.79 21.91
N VAL A 139 -4.08 5.86 21.22
CA VAL A 139 -3.85 6.82 20.15
C VAL A 139 -4.52 6.29 18.88
N PRO A 140 -5.48 7.03 18.28
CA PRO A 140 -6.32 6.47 17.21
C PRO A 140 -5.61 6.35 15.85
N TYR A 141 -4.52 7.07 15.65
CA TYR A 141 -3.70 6.99 14.42
C TYR A 141 -2.49 6.08 14.64
N THR A 142 -1.94 5.55 13.55
CA THR A 142 -0.76 4.68 13.57
C THR A 142 0.53 5.46 13.48
N ARG A 143 0.52 6.60 12.79
CA ARG A 143 1.70 7.47 12.63
C ARG A 143 1.35 8.91 12.37
N ILE A 144 2.33 9.77 12.61
CA ILE A 144 2.36 11.14 12.08
C ILE A 144 3.54 11.25 11.12
N ILE A 145 3.29 11.87 9.98
CA ILE A 145 4.27 12.20 8.96
C ILE A 145 4.47 13.72 9.00
N GLU A 146 5.70 14.18 9.22
CA GLU A 146 6.08 15.57 9.06
C GLU A 146 6.89 15.74 7.77
N HIS A 147 6.24 16.21 6.71
CA HIS A 147 6.72 16.11 5.34
C HIS A 147 8.06 16.81 5.07
N LYS A 148 8.31 17.96 5.71
CA LYS A 148 9.53 18.74 5.49
C LYS A 148 10.83 17.96 5.75
N HIS A 149 10.80 16.98 6.67
CA HIS A 149 11.99 16.22 7.05
C HIS A 149 12.44 15.21 5.99
N PHE A 150 11.62 14.86 5.01
CA PHE A 150 12.04 13.95 3.93
C PHE A 150 13.11 14.58 3.03
N GLU A 151 13.10 15.91 2.86
CA GLU A 151 14.04 16.64 2.02
C GLU A 151 14.82 17.69 2.80
N TYR A 152 14.93 17.52 4.12
CA TYR A 152 15.61 18.48 5.01
C TYR A 152 15.10 19.92 4.87
N GLY A 153 13.81 20.07 4.59
CA GLY A 153 13.16 21.36 4.37
C GLY A 153 13.29 22.28 5.58
N THR A 154 13.58 23.54 5.31
CA THR A 154 13.62 24.62 6.29
C THR A 154 12.42 25.53 6.09
N GLY A 155 11.93 26.16 7.16
CA GLY A 155 10.80 27.07 7.08
C GLY A 155 10.13 27.22 8.44
N GLU A 156 9.39 28.33 8.61
CA GLU A 156 8.72 28.65 9.86
C GLU A 156 7.50 27.74 10.11
N GLY A 157 6.80 27.31 9.03
CA GLY A 157 5.67 26.41 9.12
C GLY A 157 6.02 24.97 8.79
N THR A 158 5.12 24.04 9.16
CA THR A 158 5.20 22.62 8.80
C THR A 158 3.84 22.05 8.40
N VAL A 159 3.87 20.98 7.61
CA VAL A 159 2.66 20.17 7.33
C VAL A 159 2.85 18.81 7.97
N ILE A 160 1.86 18.38 8.72
CA ILE A 160 1.79 17.03 9.26
C ILE A 160 0.62 16.28 8.67
N THR A 161 0.77 14.96 8.52
CA THR A 161 -0.32 14.05 8.15
C THR A 161 -0.46 12.98 9.22
N ARG A 162 -1.67 12.82 9.78
CA ARG A 162 -2.02 11.71 10.67
C ARG A 162 -2.60 10.58 9.83
N GLU A 163 -2.04 9.39 9.96
CA GLU A 163 -2.51 8.18 9.27
C GLU A 163 -3.38 7.34 10.20
N TYR A 164 -4.63 7.16 9.82
CA TYR A 164 -5.60 6.32 10.54
C TYR A 164 -5.84 5.02 9.80
N PRO A 165 -5.78 3.87 10.48
CA PRO A 165 -6.19 2.60 9.87
C PRO A 165 -7.71 2.58 9.69
N ALA A 166 -8.16 2.04 8.57
CA ALA A 166 -9.58 1.95 8.23
C ALA A 166 -9.91 0.58 7.64
N ASP A 167 -11.17 0.17 7.81
CA ASP A 167 -11.72 -0.95 7.07
C ASP A 167 -11.99 -0.49 5.63
N TRP A 168 -11.58 -1.32 4.68
CA TRP A 168 -11.82 -1.04 3.28
C TRP A 168 -13.29 -1.31 2.90
N LYS A 169 -13.83 -0.47 2.03
CA LYS A 169 -15.11 -0.63 1.36
C LYS A 169 -14.93 -0.36 -0.12
N ARG A 170 -15.82 -0.84 -0.97
CA ARG A 170 -15.81 -0.51 -2.40
C ARG A 170 -15.75 1.00 -2.62
N GLY A 171 -14.78 1.43 -3.43
CA GLY A 171 -14.50 2.84 -3.70
C GLY A 171 -13.41 3.44 -2.84
N ASP A 172 -13.00 2.77 -1.75
CA ASP A 172 -11.82 3.16 -0.98
C ASP A 172 -10.55 2.59 -1.61
N GLU A 173 -9.40 3.23 -1.36
CA GLU A 173 -8.11 2.72 -1.79
C GLU A 173 -7.71 1.44 -1.00
N PRO A 174 -7.43 0.30 -1.68
CA PRO A 174 -7.01 -0.94 -1.03
C PRO A 174 -5.49 -0.94 -0.77
N TYR A 175 -5.06 -0.62 0.45
CA TYR A 175 -3.64 -0.55 0.78
C TYR A 175 -3.01 -1.91 1.10
N TYR A 176 -3.72 -2.76 1.85
CA TYR A 176 -3.16 -4.01 2.36
C TYR A 176 -4.15 -5.17 2.19
N PRO A 177 -3.79 -6.27 1.50
CA PRO A 177 -4.62 -7.47 1.46
C PRO A 177 -4.66 -8.14 2.84
N ILE A 178 -5.83 -8.67 3.22
CA ILE A 178 -6.00 -9.44 4.45
C ILE A 178 -5.78 -10.92 4.13
N ASN A 179 -4.57 -11.40 4.37
CA ASN A 179 -4.15 -12.77 4.05
C ASN A 179 -4.54 -13.77 5.15
N ASP A 180 -5.82 -13.80 5.55
CA ASP A 180 -6.36 -14.86 6.39
C ASP A 180 -6.78 -16.10 5.57
N GLU A 181 -7.15 -17.17 6.24
CA GLU A 181 -7.49 -18.45 5.59
C GLU A 181 -8.66 -18.32 4.62
N ARG A 182 -9.72 -17.56 5.00
CA ARG A 182 -10.88 -17.33 4.14
C ARG A 182 -10.49 -16.61 2.85
N ASN A 183 -9.77 -15.51 2.99
CA ASN A 183 -9.38 -14.68 1.85
C ASN A 183 -8.35 -15.38 0.97
N ASN A 184 -7.43 -16.14 1.56
CA ASN A 184 -6.47 -16.94 0.78
C ASN A 184 -7.18 -18.03 -0.06
N ARG A 185 -8.17 -18.73 0.49
CA ARG A 185 -8.98 -19.70 -0.29
C ARG A 185 -9.75 -19.01 -1.42
N LEU A 186 -10.34 -17.84 -1.15
CA LEU A 186 -11.07 -17.08 -2.16
C LEU A 186 -10.12 -16.59 -3.26
N PHE A 187 -8.94 -16.11 -2.89
CA PHE A 187 -7.91 -15.70 -3.86
C PHE A 187 -7.46 -16.86 -4.74
N GLU A 188 -7.24 -18.06 -4.18
CA GLU A 188 -6.88 -19.25 -4.97
C GLU A 188 -7.96 -19.56 -6.02
N ALA A 189 -9.24 -19.44 -5.67
CA ALA A 189 -10.32 -19.64 -6.64
C ALA A 189 -10.30 -18.57 -7.76
N TYR A 190 -10.00 -17.32 -7.44
CA TYR A 190 -9.78 -16.28 -8.46
C TYR A 190 -8.52 -16.54 -9.29
N ARG A 191 -7.46 -17.05 -8.70
CA ARG A 191 -6.23 -17.42 -9.42
C ARG A 191 -6.48 -18.53 -10.46
N GLU A 192 -7.34 -19.51 -10.13
CA GLU A 192 -7.76 -20.53 -11.09
C GLU A 192 -8.55 -19.94 -12.28
N LEU A 193 -9.34 -18.89 -12.05
CA LEU A 193 -10.00 -18.17 -13.13
C LEU A 193 -8.98 -17.38 -13.97
N ALA A 194 -8.06 -16.68 -13.31
CA ALA A 194 -7.02 -15.89 -13.94
C ALA A 194 -6.10 -16.72 -14.85
N GLN A 195 -5.84 -17.99 -14.50
CA GLN A 195 -5.06 -18.93 -15.33
C GLN A 195 -5.75 -19.28 -16.67
N LYS A 196 -7.04 -19.03 -16.80
CA LYS A 196 -7.81 -19.27 -18.03
C LYS A 196 -7.83 -18.06 -18.96
N GLU A 197 -7.37 -16.91 -18.47
CA GLU A 197 -7.27 -15.69 -19.26
C GLU A 197 -6.02 -15.76 -20.18
N GLU A 198 -6.23 -15.93 -21.47
CA GLU A 198 -5.12 -16.10 -22.42
C GLU A 198 -4.32 -14.82 -22.67
N LYS A 199 -4.98 -13.64 -22.55
CA LYS A 199 -4.37 -12.35 -22.88
C LYS A 199 -4.03 -11.49 -21.67
N VAL A 200 -4.53 -11.82 -20.47
CA VAL A 200 -4.35 -11.01 -19.27
C VAL A 200 -3.44 -11.70 -18.28
N LEU A 201 -2.42 -10.99 -17.85
CA LEU A 201 -1.51 -11.37 -16.78
C LEU A 201 -1.85 -10.55 -15.53
N PHE A 202 -1.98 -11.20 -14.39
CA PHE A 202 -2.25 -10.52 -13.12
C PHE A 202 -0.95 -10.29 -12.35
N GLY A 203 -0.65 -9.03 -12.06
CA GLY A 203 0.57 -8.62 -11.37
C GLY A 203 0.32 -7.61 -10.27
N GLY A 204 1.39 -7.28 -9.52
CA GLY A 204 1.33 -6.31 -8.43
C GLY A 204 0.56 -6.79 -7.19
N ARG A 205 0.49 -5.93 -6.18
CA ARG A 205 -0.11 -6.26 -4.88
C ARG A 205 -1.57 -6.70 -4.96
N LEU A 206 -2.38 -6.03 -5.79
CA LEU A 206 -3.82 -6.26 -5.88
C LEU A 206 -4.15 -7.42 -6.81
N GLY A 207 -3.47 -7.53 -7.95
CA GLY A 207 -3.65 -8.63 -8.91
C GLY A 207 -3.17 -9.98 -8.37
N GLN A 208 -2.20 -9.99 -7.45
CA GLN A 208 -1.67 -11.19 -6.82
C GLN A 208 -2.11 -11.34 -5.35
N TYR A 209 -2.94 -10.44 -4.85
CA TYR A 209 -3.43 -10.42 -3.47
C TYR A 209 -2.31 -10.66 -2.43
N LYS A 210 -1.19 -9.97 -2.60
CA LYS A 210 0.02 -10.15 -1.80
C LYS A 210 0.70 -8.84 -1.49
N TYR A 211 1.19 -8.69 -0.26
CA TYR A 211 2.02 -7.55 0.09
C TYR A 211 3.42 -7.71 -0.49
N TYR A 212 3.85 -6.69 -1.23
CA TYR A 212 5.22 -6.55 -1.74
C TYR A 212 5.82 -5.23 -1.26
N ASP A 213 7.11 -5.24 -0.97
CA ASP A 213 7.89 -4.02 -0.84
C ASP A 213 8.09 -3.40 -2.25
N MET A 214 8.46 -2.10 -2.31
CA MET A 214 8.53 -1.37 -3.58
C MET A 214 9.61 -1.89 -4.55
N ASP A 215 10.55 -2.68 -4.06
CA ASP A 215 11.65 -3.26 -4.81
C ASP A 215 11.36 -4.67 -5.39
N LYS A 216 10.14 -5.20 -5.18
CA LYS A 216 9.75 -6.56 -5.57
C LYS A 216 8.86 -6.61 -6.82
#